data_f39f62171ccaba17cbdd0936e222c2dd
#
_entry.id   f39f62171ccaba17cbdd0936e222c2dd
#
_cell.length_a   1.000
_cell.length_b   1.000
_cell.length_c   1.000
_cell.angle_alpha   90.00
_cell.angle_beta   90.00
_cell.angle_gamma   90.00
#
_symmetry.space_group_name_H-M   'P 1'
#
loop_
_entity.id
_entity.type
_entity.pdbx_description
1 polymer ?
#
loop_
_entity_poly.entity_id
_entity_poly.type
_entity_poly.pdbx_seq_one_letter_code
_entity_poly.pdbx_strand_id
1 'polypeptide(L)'
;MGVFKIEGGHTLKGSITPQGAKNEALQVLCAVLLTDQKVTIHNIPDIQDVNKLISLLENLGVKIQKLGKGTYSFQADDINIDYLKSEAFHTEGQALRGSIMIVGPLLTRFGVGYIPKPGGDKIGRRRLDTHFDGFIKLGAHFEYDENNFTYSVVAKKLKGSYMLLEEASVTGTSNIIMAAVLAEGTTTIYNAACEPYVQQLCRMLNAMGADIQGIGSNLITINGVERLEGCTHTILPDMIEIGSWIGLAAMTRSEITIKNVGWEHLGIIPTIFQKLGITFEKKNDDIHIPAHTNGYEIQNYIDGSILTVADAPWPGFTPDLLSIVLVVATQARGEVLIHQKMFESRLFFIDKLIDMGAKIILCDPHRATVIGNGFRSPLRATLMTSPDIRAGIALLIAALSAKGTSTIYNIEQIDRGYENIDGRLKALGAQIVRVS
;
A
#
# COMPACT_ATOMS: atom_id res chain seq x y z
N MET A 1 -10.70 9.59 -19.57
CA MET A 1 -10.22 8.25 -19.13
C MET A 1 -8.90 8.01 -19.84
N GLY A 2 -7.78 8.12 -19.12
CA GLY A 2 -6.46 8.01 -19.69
C GLY A 2 -6.13 6.58 -20.16
N VAL A 3 -5.24 6.50 -21.13
CA VAL A 3 -4.87 5.24 -21.79
C VAL A 3 -3.36 5.15 -21.91
N PHE A 4 -2.76 3.99 -21.63
CA PHE A 4 -1.40 3.67 -22.02
C PHE A 4 -1.38 2.84 -23.31
N LYS A 5 -0.54 3.26 -24.26
CA LYS A 5 -0.10 2.43 -25.38
C LYS A 5 1.32 2.01 -25.12
N ILE A 6 1.58 0.70 -25.08
CA ILE A 6 2.87 0.13 -24.70
C ILE A 6 3.36 -0.80 -25.81
N GLU A 7 4.48 -0.47 -26.42
CA GLU A 7 5.20 -1.39 -27.27
C GLU A 7 6.14 -2.24 -26.39
N GLY A 8 5.80 -3.51 -26.22
CA GLY A 8 6.51 -4.41 -25.33
C GLY A 8 7.65 -5.16 -26.01
N GLY A 9 8.36 -5.98 -25.22
CA GLY A 9 9.48 -6.80 -25.69
C GLY A 9 10.84 -6.09 -25.74
N HIS A 10 10.92 -4.86 -25.26
CA HIS A 10 12.16 -4.11 -25.12
C HIS A 10 12.85 -4.39 -23.79
N THR A 11 14.18 -4.52 -23.81
CA THR A 11 14.99 -4.55 -22.59
C THR A 11 15.17 -3.13 -22.06
N LEU A 12 15.04 -2.99 -20.74
CA LEU A 12 15.22 -1.73 -20.04
C LEU A 12 16.61 -1.68 -19.38
N LYS A 13 17.12 -0.51 -19.11
CA LYS A 13 18.42 -0.34 -18.45
C LYS A 13 18.48 0.94 -17.64
N GLY A 14 19.17 0.89 -16.52
CA GLY A 14 19.43 2.08 -15.72
C GLY A 14 19.21 1.87 -14.24
N SER A 15 18.95 2.96 -13.55
CA SER A 15 18.66 2.95 -12.12
C SER A 15 17.35 3.69 -11.84
N ILE A 16 16.69 3.27 -10.78
CA ILE A 16 15.45 3.87 -10.32
C ILE A 16 15.47 4.01 -8.79
N THR A 17 14.98 5.15 -8.30
CA THR A 17 14.76 5.36 -6.87
C THR A 17 13.29 5.17 -6.57
N PRO A 18 12.92 4.31 -5.61
CA PRO A 18 11.53 4.14 -5.21
C PRO A 18 10.92 5.45 -4.70
N GLN A 19 9.64 5.62 -4.93
CA GLN A 19 8.86 6.68 -4.29
C GLN A 19 8.67 6.40 -2.80
N GLY A 20 8.17 7.40 -2.06
CA GLY A 20 7.75 7.19 -0.68
C GLY A 20 6.56 6.22 -0.56
N ALA A 21 6.53 5.46 0.52
CA ALA A 21 5.52 4.42 0.74
C ALA A 21 4.11 5.02 0.88
N LYS A 22 3.23 4.70 -0.08
CA LYS A 22 1.83 5.14 -0.07
C LYS A 22 1.13 4.83 1.24
N ASN A 23 1.25 3.58 1.71
CA ASN A 23 0.52 3.11 2.89
C ASN A 23 1.02 3.77 4.18
N GLU A 24 2.27 4.20 4.24
CA GLU A 24 2.80 5.02 5.33
C GLU A 24 2.30 6.45 5.23
N ALA A 25 2.37 7.07 4.04
CA ALA A 25 1.92 8.44 3.82
C ALA A 25 0.47 8.63 4.30
N LEU A 26 -0.45 7.71 3.95
CA LEU A 26 -1.85 7.80 4.37
C LEU A 26 -2.06 7.72 5.89
N GLN A 27 -1.10 7.18 6.64
CA GLN A 27 -1.15 7.09 8.11
C GLN A 27 -0.50 8.32 8.76
N VAL A 28 0.74 8.63 8.40
CA VAL A 28 1.50 9.71 9.03
C VAL A 28 0.91 11.11 8.71
N LEU A 29 0.26 11.26 7.55
CA LEU A 29 -0.47 12.49 7.21
C LEU A 29 -1.70 12.69 8.11
N CYS A 30 -2.40 11.62 8.51
CA CYS A 30 -3.49 11.72 9.46
C CYS A 30 -3.00 12.01 10.89
N ALA A 31 -1.81 11.51 11.25
CA ALA A 31 -1.22 11.73 12.57
C ALA A 31 -0.88 13.20 12.86
N VAL A 32 -0.75 14.07 11.84
CA VAL A 32 -0.54 15.51 12.02
C VAL A 32 -1.70 16.19 12.78
N LEU A 33 -2.90 15.61 12.73
CA LEU A 33 -4.08 16.10 13.46
C LEU A 33 -3.95 15.92 14.98
N LEU A 34 -2.99 15.13 15.46
CA LEU A 34 -2.81 14.84 16.90
C LEU A 34 -2.11 15.97 17.68
N THR A 35 -1.54 16.97 17.00
CA THR A 35 -0.84 18.10 17.62
C THR A 35 -1.20 19.41 16.93
N ASP A 36 -1.08 20.53 17.66
CA ASP A 36 -1.14 21.90 17.13
C ASP A 36 0.22 22.40 16.66
N GLN A 37 1.28 21.65 16.95
CA GLN A 37 2.64 21.98 16.60
C GLN A 37 2.95 21.62 15.12
N LYS A 38 3.99 22.26 14.59
CA LYS A 38 4.41 22.00 13.21
C LYS A 38 5.04 20.61 13.05
N VAL A 39 4.54 19.85 12.09
CA VAL A 39 5.09 18.55 11.67
C VAL A 39 5.63 18.68 10.25
N THR A 40 6.88 18.27 10.03
CA THR A 40 7.50 18.25 8.70
C THR A 40 7.66 16.81 8.23
N ILE A 41 7.17 16.52 7.04
CA ILE A 41 7.23 15.17 6.45
C ILE A 41 7.96 15.22 5.12
N HIS A 42 8.97 14.36 4.98
CA HIS A 42 9.77 14.18 3.77
C HIS A 42 9.38 12.92 3.01
N ASN A 43 9.74 12.85 1.74
CA ASN A 43 9.52 11.73 0.84
C ASN A 43 8.03 11.37 0.66
N ILE A 44 7.15 12.36 0.71
CA ILE A 44 5.72 12.18 0.39
C ILE A 44 5.60 11.92 -1.11
N PRO A 45 4.99 10.79 -1.54
CA PRO A 45 4.83 10.49 -2.97
C PRO A 45 3.76 11.37 -3.61
N ASP A 46 4.03 11.84 -4.83
CA ASP A 46 3.07 12.62 -5.63
C ASP A 46 2.13 11.68 -6.40
N ILE A 47 1.17 11.11 -5.69
CA ILE A 47 0.16 10.16 -6.21
C ILE A 47 -1.25 10.63 -5.85
N GLN A 48 -2.23 10.21 -6.65
CA GLN A 48 -3.59 10.74 -6.51
C GLN A 48 -4.22 10.50 -5.14
N ASP A 49 -4.02 9.31 -4.53
CA ASP A 49 -4.63 9.01 -3.22
C ASP A 49 -4.01 9.87 -2.10
N VAL A 50 -2.71 10.18 -2.16
CA VAL A 50 -2.04 11.06 -1.20
C VAL A 50 -2.45 12.52 -1.41
N ASN A 51 -2.51 12.97 -2.65
CA ASN A 51 -2.95 14.33 -2.97
C ASN A 51 -4.40 14.60 -2.53
N LYS A 52 -5.30 13.61 -2.69
CA LYS A 52 -6.67 13.71 -2.17
C LYS A 52 -6.72 13.83 -0.64
N LEU A 53 -5.86 13.08 0.07
CA LEU A 53 -5.79 13.18 1.54
C LEU A 53 -5.24 14.54 1.97
N ILE A 54 -4.21 15.07 1.29
CA ILE A 54 -3.67 16.40 1.56
C ILE A 54 -4.76 17.47 1.37
N SER A 55 -5.53 17.40 0.28
CA SER A 55 -6.65 18.32 0.04
C SER A 55 -7.74 18.23 1.12
N LEU A 56 -8.10 17.00 1.55
CA LEU A 56 -9.06 16.79 2.63
C LEU A 56 -8.57 17.40 3.95
N LEU A 57 -7.28 17.24 4.29
CA LEU A 57 -6.68 17.84 5.49
C LEU A 57 -6.66 19.38 5.42
N GLU A 58 -6.34 19.94 4.25
CA GLU A 58 -6.36 21.38 4.02
C GLU A 58 -7.77 21.97 4.20
N ASN A 59 -8.78 21.32 3.61
CA ASN A 59 -10.18 21.70 3.76
C ASN A 59 -10.70 21.55 5.20
N LEU A 60 -10.12 20.62 5.97
CA LEU A 60 -10.41 20.46 7.41
C LEU A 60 -9.77 21.56 8.27
N GLY A 61 -8.86 22.38 7.70
CA GLY A 61 -8.22 23.51 8.39
C GLY A 61 -6.73 23.30 8.70
N VAL A 62 -6.12 22.19 8.27
CA VAL A 62 -4.66 22.00 8.43
C VAL A 62 -3.94 23.00 7.53
N LYS A 63 -3.06 23.81 8.10
CA LYS A 63 -2.17 24.70 7.35
C LYS A 63 -1.06 23.88 6.71
N ILE A 64 -0.99 23.86 5.38
CA ILE A 64 -0.07 23.04 4.61
C ILE A 64 0.85 23.92 3.79
N GLN A 65 2.16 23.69 3.91
CA GLN A 65 3.18 24.41 3.13
C GLN A 65 4.10 23.42 2.43
N LYS A 66 4.15 23.46 1.11
CA LYS A 66 5.13 22.70 0.32
C LYS A 66 6.51 23.36 0.43
N LEU A 67 7.48 22.63 0.99
CA LEU A 67 8.85 23.11 1.20
C LEU A 67 9.81 22.68 0.09
N GLY A 68 9.44 21.63 -0.67
CA GLY A 68 10.23 21.08 -1.76
C GLY A 68 9.56 19.87 -2.40
N LYS A 69 10.25 19.19 -3.31
CA LYS A 69 9.74 17.94 -3.89
C LYS A 69 9.54 16.89 -2.78
N GLY A 70 8.32 16.40 -2.62
CA GLY A 70 7.97 15.40 -1.61
C GLY A 70 8.16 15.86 -0.15
N THR A 71 8.31 17.18 0.10
CA THR A 71 8.52 17.73 1.45
C THR A 71 7.48 18.78 1.76
N TYR A 72 6.75 18.57 2.85
CA TYR A 72 5.69 19.45 3.30
C TYR A 72 5.77 19.69 4.81
N SER A 73 5.33 20.86 5.25
CA SER A 73 5.02 21.10 6.67
C SER A 73 3.52 21.21 6.86
N PHE A 74 3.05 20.68 7.98
CA PHE A 74 1.66 20.64 8.38
C PHE A 74 1.52 21.26 9.76
N GLN A 75 0.43 22.01 9.99
CA GLN A 75 0.09 22.54 11.31
C GLN A 75 -1.42 22.52 11.49
N ALA A 76 -1.88 21.76 12.48
CA ALA A 76 -3.29 21.53 12.78
C ALA A 76 -3.72 22.31 14.05
N ASP A 77 -3.47 23.63 14.06
CA ASP A 77 -3.76 24.54 15.18
C ASP A 77 -5.18 25.13 15.14
N ASP A 78 -5.86 25.08 13.99
CA ASP A 78 -7.21 25.62 13.81
C ASP A 78 -8.06 24.70 12.93
N ILE A 79 -8.59 23.62 13.54
CA ILE A 79 -9.34 22.59 12.83
C ILE A 79 -10.85 22.91 12.84
N ASN A 80 -11.44 22.93 11.66
CA ASN A 80 -12.87 23.15 11.45
C ASN A 80 -13.66 21.84 11.57
N ILE A 81 -14.10 21.52 12.77
CA ILE A 81 -14.89 20.29 13.05
C ILE A 81 -16.26 20.32 12.33
N ASP A 82 -16.85 21.49 12.11
CA ASP A 82 -18.15 21.58 11.42
C ASP A 82 -18.05 21.17 9.95
N TYR A 83 -16.84 21.24 9.34
CA TYR A 83 -16.58 20.75 8.00
C TYR A 83 -16.93 19.26 7.84
N LEU A 84 -16.77 18.45 8.87
CA LEU A 84 -17.09 17.00 8.85
C LEU A 84 -18.56 16.71 8.50
N LYS A 85 -19.48 17.68 8.67
CA LYS A 85 -20.92 17.54 8.36
C LYS A 85 -21.28 18.10 6.99
N SER A 86 -20.33 18.64 6.24
CA SER A 86 -20.57 19.23 4.92
C SER A 86 -20.72 18.19 3.81
N GLU A 87 -21.45 18.51 2.74
CA GLU A 87 -21.53 17.68 1.53
C GLU A 87 -20.16 17.52 0.84
N ALA A 88 -19.31 18.54 0.91
CA ALA A 88 -17.97 18.51 0.39
C ALA A 88 -17.14 17.42 1.09
N PHE A 89 -17.14 17.40 2.44
CA PHE A 89 -16.47 16.34 3.20
C PHE A 89 -17.04 14.96 2.90
N HIS A 90 -18.36 14.84 2.76
CA HIS A 90 -19.00 13.57 2.43
C HIS A 90 -18.46 13.02 1.09
N THR A 91 -18.36 13.89 0.07
CA THR A 91 -17.83 13.53 -1.26
C THR A 91 -16.35 13.14 -1.18
N GLU A 92 -15.52 13.92 -0.49
CA GLU A 92 -14.09 13.67 -0.35
C GLU A 92 -13.80 12.41 0.48
N GLY A 93 -14.53 12.21 1.57
CA GLY A 93 -14.39 11.04 2.43
C GLY A 93 -14.73 9.74 1.71
N GLN A 94 -15.73 9.75 0.82
CA GLN A 94 -16.07 8.61 -0.03
C GLN A 94 -15.04 8.35 -1.13
N ALA A 95 -14.36 9.38 -1.62
CA ALA A 95 -13.43 9.26 -2.74
C ALA A 95 -12.12 8.54 -2.39
N LEU A 96 -11.83 8.32 -1.09
CA LEU A 96 -10.58 7.76 -0.60
C LEU A 96 -10.80 6.78 0.56
N ARG A 97 -10.32 5.54 0.43
CA ARG A 97 -10.38 4.59 1.56
C ARG A 97 -9.58 5.04 2.79
N GLY A 98 -8.45 5.71 2.56
CA GLY A 98 -7.57 6.23 3.61
C GLY A 98 -8.20 7.31 4.48
N SER A 99 -9.32 7.91 4.06
CA SER A 99 -10.03 8.95 4.83
C SER A 99 -10.47 8.47 6.22
N ILE A 100 -10.73 7.16 6.40
CA ILE A 100 -11.04 6.57 7.72
C ILE A 100 -9.98 6.87 8.78
N MET A 101 -8.73 7.09 8.37
CA MET A 101 -7.59 7.27 9.28
C MET A 101 -7.61 8.59 10.05
N ILE A 102 -8.43 9.57 9.63
CA ILE A 102 -8.61 10.83 10.39
C ILE A 102 -9.44 10.62 11.65
N VAL A 103 -10.25 9.56 11.75
CA VAL A 103 -11.23 9.37 12.82
C VAL A 103 -10.57 9.24 14.19
N GLY A 104 -9.51 8.42 14.31
CA GLY A 104 -8.77 8.25 15.57
C GLY A 104 -8.19 9.56 16.12
N PRO A 105 -7.40 10.31 15.31
CA PRO A 105 -6.90 11.62 15.71
C PRO A 105 -7.98 12.64 16.10
N LEU A 106 -9.04 12.74 15.31
CA LEU A 106 -10.15 13.66 15.60
C LEU A 106 -10.89 13.27 16.88
N LEU A 107 -11.15 11.98 17.06
CA LEU A 107 -11.83 11.47 18.25
C LEU A 107 -11.03 11.78 19.52
N THR A 108 -9.74 11.52 19.55
CA THR A 108 -8.92 11.68 20.75
C THR A 108 -8.67 13.15 21.09
N ARG A 109 -8.49 14.02 20.07
CA ARG A 109 -8.15 15.43 20.28
C ARG A 109 -9.38 16.34 20.39
N PHE A 110 -10.45 16.06 19.64
CA PHE A 110 -11.64 16.91 19.56
C PHE A 110 -12.91 16.25 20.10
N GLY A 111 -12.84 14.98 20.53
CA GLY A 111 -13.96 14.24 21.09
C GLY A 111 -14.98 13.76 20.06
N VAL A 112 -14.72 13.93 18.77
CA VAL A 112 -15.65 13.55 17.69
C VAL A 112 -14.90 13.01 16.49
N GLY A 113 -15.42 11.94 15.91
CA GLY A 113 -15.03 11.43 14.61
C GLY A 113 -16.29 11.17 13.78
N TYR A 114 -16.25 11.59 12.53
CA TYR A 114 -17.33 11.38 11.57
C TYR A 114 -16.75 11.01 10.23
N ILE A 115 -17.31 10.00 9.56
CA ILE A 115 -16.83 9.56 8.27
C ILE A 115 -17.96 8.92 7.44
N PRO A 116 -18.18 9.32 6.20
CA PRO A 116 -19.03 8.59 5.28
C PRO A 116 -18.38 7.24 4.95
N LYS A 117 -19.15 6.25 4.51
CA LYS A 117 -18.63 4.95 4.10
C LYS A 117 -17.51 5.13 3.06
N PRO A 118 -16.24 4.84 3.42
CA PRO A 118 -15.11 5.12 2.52
C PRO A 118 -15.15 4.24 1.29
N GLY A 119 -14.82 4.80 0.13
CA GLY A 119 -14.65 4.09 -1.13
C GLY A 119 -13.36 3.27 -1.20
N GLY A 120 -12.78 3.15 -2.39
CA GLY A 120 -11.51 2.47 -2.65
C GLY A 120 -11.62 1.33 -3.65
N ASP A 121 -10.58 0.50 -3.74
CA ASP A 121 -10.49 -0.59 -4.69
C ASP A 121 -11.56 -1.66 -4.44
N LYS A 122 -12.13 -2.19 -5.52
CA LYS A 122 -13.12 -3.27 -5.50
C LYS A 122 -12.42 -4.65 -5.43
N ILE A 123 -11.76 -4.93 -4.31
CA ILE A 123 -10.96 -6.15 -4.08
C ILE A 123 -11.63 -7.14 -3.12
N GLY A 124 -12.92 -6.98 -2.88
CA GLY A 124 -13.72 -7.75 -1.93
C GLY A 124 -14.20 -6.91 -0.75
N ARG A 125 -14.83 -7.56 0.21
CA ARG A 125 -15.40 -6.93 1.39
C ARG A 125 -14.28 -6.44 2.32
N ARG A 126 -14.32 -5.15 2.67
CA ARG A 126 -13.33 -4.52 3.55
C ARG A 126 -14.05 -3.89 4.73
N ARG A 127 -14.13 -4.65 5.81
CA ARG A 127 -14.80 -4.23 7.04
C ARG A 127 -14.10 -3.04 7.70
N LEU A 128 -14.84 -2.32 8.50
CA LEU A 128 -14.35 -1.22 9.36
C LEU A 128 -14.50 -1.56 10.85
N ASP A 129 -15.03 -2.74 11.14
CA ASP A 129 -15.36 -3.18 12.50
C ASP A 129 -14.16 -3.00 13.44
N THR A 130 -12.96 -3.44 13.05
CA THR A 130 -11.74 -3.31 13.86
C THR A 130 -11.48 -1.87 14.35
N HIS A 131 -11.78 -0.87 13.50
CA HIS A 131 -11.61 0.54 13.89
C HIS A 131 -12.59 0.91 15.00
N PHE A 132 -13.88 0.66 14.76
CA PHE A 132 -14.94 1.10 15.65
C PHE A 132 -14.98 0.30 16.95
N ASP A 133 -14.74 -1.02 16.90
CA ASP A 133 -14.59 -1.86 18.09
C ASP A 133 -13.46 -1.37 18.99
N GLY A 134 -12.33 -0.98 18.38
CA GLY A 134 -11.22 -0.37 19.10
C GLY A 134 -11.61 0.93 19.80
N PHE A 135 -12.32 1.84 19.10
CA PHE A 135 -12.79 3.10 19.70
C PHE A 135 -13.84 2.87 20.81
N ILE A 136 -14.76 1.92 20.64
CA ILE A 136 -15.71 1.53 21.66
C ILE A 136 -14.99 1.01 22.92
N LYS A 137 -13.96 0.16 22.74
CA LYS A 137 -13.14 -0.35 23.85
C LYS A 137 -12.37 0.77 24.57
N LEU A 138 -12.01 1.84 23.88
CA LEU A 138 -11.44 3.04 24.48
C LEU A 138 -12.50 3.95 25.15
N GLY A 139 -13.78 3.58 25.09
CA GLY A 139 -14.89 4.29 25.76
C GLY A 139 -15.64 5.27 24.87
N ALA A 140 -15.48 5.23 23.55
CA ALA A 140 -16.27 6.03 22.64
C ALA A 140 -17.69 5.46 22.45
N HIS A 141 -18.66 6.35 22.24
CA HIS A 141 -19.98 6.00 21.77
C HIS A 141 -19.97 5.96 20.23
N PHE A 142 -20.52 4.91 19.65
CA PHE A 142 -20.57 4.67 18.21
C PHE A 142 -22.02 4.70 17.71
N GLU A 143 -22.23 5.35 16.58
CA GLU A 143 -23.50 5.34 15.85
C GLU A 143 -23.23 5.12 14.34
N TYR A 144 -24.16 4.40 13.70
CA TYR A 144 -24.21 4.23 12.27
C TYR A 144 -25.53 4.73 11.72
N ASP A 145 -25.45 5.70 10.81
CA ASP A 145 -26.63 6.22 10.09
C ASP A 145 -26.81 5.42 8.80
N GLU A 146 -27.82 4.55 8.77
CA GLU A 146 -28.15 3.70 7.62
C GLU A 146 -28.65 4.49 6.42
N ASN A 147 -29.28 5.68 6.64
CA ASN A 147 -29.85 6.48 5.56
C ASN A 147 -28.75 7.20 4.77
N ASN A 148 -27.75 7.71 5.46
CA ASN A 148 -26.63 8.46 4.88
C ASN A 148 -25.35 7.62 4.72
N PHE A 149 -25.35 6.36 5.17
CA PHE A 149 -24.16 5.49 5.19
C PHE A 149 -22.96 6.14 5.86
N THR A 150 -23.17 6.72 7.06
CA THR A 150 -22.15 7.42 7.80
C THR A 150 -21.90 6.78 9.15
N TYR A 151 -20.66 6.86 9.60
CA TYR A 151 -20.20 6.39 10.89
C TYR A 151 -19.84 7.59 11.76
N SER A 152 -20.28 7.61 12.99
CA SER A 152 -19.92 8.63 13.97
C SER A 152 -19.44 8.00 15.26
N VAL A 153 -18.44 8.62 15.87
CA VAL A 153 -17.93 8.27 17.19
C VAL A 153 -17.74 9.53 18.00
N VAL A 154 -18.15 9.48 19.27
CA VAL A 154 -18.00 10.59 20.20
C VAL A 154 -17.47 10.10 21.54
N ALA A 155 -16.60 10.88 22.16
CA ALA A 155 -16.11 10.62 23.50
C ALA A 155 -15.73 11.93 24.19
N LYS A 156 -16.06 12.09 25.47
CA LYS A 156 -15.53 13.21 26.25
C LYS A 156 -14.03 13.04 26.52
N LYS A 157 -13.62 11.82 26.79
CA LYS A 157 -12.23 11.43 27.02
C LYS A 157 -12.09 9.92 26.79
N LEU A 158 -11.07 9.52 26.05
CA LEU A 158 -10.75 8.12 25.84
C LEU A 158 -9.95 7.57 27.03
N LYS A 159 -10.13 6.27 27.32
CA LYS A 159 -9.45 5.56 28.40
C LYS A 159 -8.74 4.33 27.85
N GLY A 160 -7.51 4.12 28.29
CA GLY A 160 -6.73 2.96 27.95
C GLY A 160 -7.44 1.65 28.31
N SER A 161 -7.30 0.66 27.46
CA SER A 161 -7.93 -0.65 27.59
C SER A 161 -7.09 -1.74 26.97
N TYR A 162 -7.26 -2.98 27.47
CA TYR A 162 -6.75 -4.15 26.76
C TYR A 162 -7.70 -4.54 25.64
N MET A 163 -7.14 -4.83 24.47
CA MET A 163 -7.92 -5.33 23.35
C MET A 163 -7.17 -6.41 22.56
N LEU A 164 -7.88 -7.50 22.25
CA LEU A 164 -7.50 -8.48 21.25
C LEU A 164 -8.27 -8.14 19.98
N LEU A 165 -7.54 -7.88 18.88
CA LEU A 165 -8.15 -7.63 17.59
C LEU A 165 -8.52 -8.94 16.92
N GLU A 166 -9.71 -9.01 16.29
CA GLU A 166 -10.16 -10.21 15.55
C GLU A 166 -9.28 -10.48 14.33
N GLU A 167 -8.74 -9.41 13.72
CA GLU A 167 -7.81 -9.49 12.59
C GLU A 167 -6.65 -8.51 12.79
N ALA A 168 -5.47 -8.84 12.25
CA ALA A 168 -4.34 -7.93 12.19
C ALA A 168 -4.56 -6.85 11.11
N SER A 169 -5.59 -6.01 11.33
CA SER A 169 -5.95 -4.94 10.42
C SER A 169 -4.93 -3.80 10.47
N VAL A 170 -4.27 -3.51 9.35
CA VAL A 170 -3.28 -2.43 9.25
C VAL A 170 -3.90 -1.08 9.61
N THR A 171 -4.98 -0.70 8.93
CA THR A 171 -5.62 0.60 9.15
C THR A 171 -6.36 0.66 10.49
N GLY A 172 -6.95 -0.46 10.94
CA GLY A 172 -7.56 -0.57 12.26
C GLY A 172 -6.56 -0.36 13.38
N THR A 173 -5.43 -1.10 13.34
CA THR A 173 -4.34 -0.95 14.30
C THR A 173 -3.82 0.48 14.36
N SER A 174 -3.49 1.07 13.20
CA SER A 174 -2.94 2.43 13.14
C SER A 174 -3.92 3.48 13.66
N ASN A 175 -5.20 3.34 13.36
CA ASN A 175 -6.23 4.27 13.80
C ASN A 175 -6.48 4.17 15.31
N ILE A 176 -6.46 2.95 15.87
CA ILE A 176 -6.54 2.72 17.31
C ILE A 176 -5.30 3.29 18.02
N ILE A 177 -4.09 3.09 17.48
CA ILE A 177 -2.84 3.67 18.02
C ILE A 177 -2.98 5.19 18.11
N MET A 178 -3.41 5.85 17.01
CA MET A 178 -3.59 7.30 16.98
C MET A 178 -4.65 7.79 17.98
N ALA A 179 -5.69 7.01 18.25
CA ALA A 179 -6.66 7.33 19.27
C ALA A 179 -6.12 7.13 20.70
N ALA A 180 -5.29 6.12 20.90
CA ALA A 180 -4.80 5.70 22.20
C ALA A 180 -3.67 6.58 22.77
N VAL A 181 -2.88 7.24 21.91
CA VAL A 181 -1.69 8.02 22.37
C VAL A 181 -2.04 9.20 23.28
N LEU A 182 -3.27 9.71 23.21
CA LEU A 182 -3.79 10.78 24.11
C LEU A 182 -4.88 10.28 25.07
N ALA A 183 -5.14 8.96 25.14
CA ALA A 183 -6.11 8.38 26.04
C ALA A 183 -5.56 8.31 27.48
N GLU A 184 -6.42 8.35 28.50
CA GLU A 184 -6.00 8.18 29.89
C GLU A 184 -5.57 6.75 30.19
N GLY A 185 -4.38 6.57 30.81
CA GLY A 185 -3.88 5.27 31.24
C GLY A 185 -3.21 4.48 30.11
N THR A 186 -3.20 3.17 30.24
CA THR A 186 -2.45 2.27 29.35
C THR A 186 -3.40 1.52 28.41
N THR A 187 -3.09 1.53 27.11
CA THR A 187 -3.77 0.69 26.11
C THR A 187 -2.84 -0.44 25.69
N THR A 188 -3.36 -1.66 25.67
CA THR A 188 -2.65 -2.83 25.13
C THR A 188 -3.41 -3.39 23.95
N ILE A 189 -2.78 -3.45 22.79
CA ILE A 189 -3.35 -4.01 21.55
C ILE A 189 -2.64 -5.33 21.27
N TYR A 190 -3.36 -6.44 21.33
CA TYR A 190 -2.87 -7.76 20.92
C TYR A 190 -3.45 -8.14 19.56
N ASN A 191 -2.69 -8.88 18.77
CA ASN A 191 -2.94 -9.14 17.35
C ASN A 191 -2.92 -7.85 16.50
N ALA A 192 -2.07 -6.90 16.89
CA ALA A 192 -1.82 -5.68 16.13
C ALA A 192 -1.12 -6.01 14.80
N ALA A 193 -1.42 -5.26 13.75
CA ALA A 193 -0.64 -5.26 12.53
C ALA A 193 0.76 -4.67 12.82
N CYS A 194 1.80 -5.22 12.19
CA CYS A 194 3.18 -4.83 12.46
C CYS A 194 4.01 -4.58 11.18
N GLU A 195 3.36 -4.23 10.09
CA GLU A 195 3.98 -3.82 8.85
C GLU A 195 4.93 -2.63 9.04
N PRO A 196 5.98 -2.48 8.21
CA PRO A 196 6.94 -1.38 8.32
C PRO A 196 6.29 0.01 8.44
N TYR A 197 5.21 0.27 7.71
CA TYR A 197 4.50 1.55 7.76
C TYR A 197 3.73 1.76 9.08
N VAL A 198 3.25 0.70 9.75
CA VAL A 198 2.69 0.81 11.11
C VAL A 198 3.79 1.10 12.12
N GLN A 199 4.95 0.44 11.96
CA GLN A 199 6.13 0.71 12.79
C GLN A 199 6.59 2.16 12.66
N GLN A 200 6.60 2.72 11.44
CA GLN A 200 7.00 4.11 11.19
C GLN A 200 6.00 5.10 11.78
N LEU A 201 4.71 4.83 11.72
CA LEU A 201 3.71 5.62 12.45
C LEU A 201 4.03 5.65 13.95
N CYS A 202 4.30 4.49 14.57
CA CYS A 202 4.65 4.43 15.99
C CYS A 202 5.94 5.20 16.30
N ARG A 203 6.98 5.10 15.45
CA ARG A 203 8.23 5.84 15.61
C ARG A 203 8.03 7.34 15.47
N MET A 204 7.22 7.79 14.50
CA MET A 204 6.85 9.18 14.35
C MET A 204 6.12 9.70 15.59
N LEU A 205 5.14 8.96 16.10
CA LEU A 205 4.40 9.33 17.31
C LEU A 205 5.31 9.39 18.54
N ASN A 206 6.25 8.45 18.70
CA ASN A 206 7.24 8.50 19.78
C ASN A 206 8.17 9.71 19.63
N ALA A 207 8.55 10.09 18.40
CA ALA A 207 9.31 11.33 18.15
C ALA A 207 8.49 12.60 18.49
N MET A 208 7.15 12.51 18.45
CA MET A 208 6.25 13.56 18.91
C MET A 208 6.02 13.55 20.44
N GLY A 209 6.60 12.60 21.16
CA GLY A 209 6.49 12.49 22.62
C GLY A 209 5.49 11.44 23.12
N ALA A 210 4.96 10.57 22.28
CA ALA A 210 4.18 9.42 22.73
C ALA A 210 5.05 8.37 23.41
N ASP A 211 4.42 7.49 24.21
CA ASP A 211 5.08 6.32 24.82
C ASP A 211 4.44 5.03 24.26
N ILE A 212 5.00 4.56 23.13
CA ILE A 212 4.57 3.35 22.44
C ILE A 212 5.70 2.31 22.51
N GLN A 213 5.39 1.13 23.01
CA GLN A 213 6.31 -0.01 23.18
C GLN A 213 5.82 -1.21 22.35
N GLY A 214 6.71 -2.16 22.06
CA GLY A 214 6.38 -3.34 21.26
C GLY A 214 6.34 -3.07 19.74
N ILE A 215 6.94 -1.99 19.26
CA ILE A 215 6.98 -1.63 17.84
C ILE A 215 7.62 -2.77 17.03
N GLY A 216 6.91 -3.23 16.00
CA GLY A 216 7.35 -4.35 15.16
C GLY A 216 6.90 -5.72 15.66
N SER A 217 6.16 -5.79 16.76
CA SER A 217 5.50 -7.00 17.23
C SER A 217 3.97 -6.89 17.08
N ASN A 218 3.27 -7.99 17.28
CA ASN A 218 1.81 -8.02 17.29
C ASN A 218 1.20 -7.66 18.67
N LEU A 219 2.04 -7.27 19.63
CA LEU A 219 1.65 -6.81 20.95
C LEU A 219 2.20 -5.40 21.16
N ILE A 220 1.33 -4.40 21.13
CA ILE A 220 1.67 -2.99 21.29
C ILE A 220 1.11 -2.49 22.62
N THR A 221 1.92 -1.80 23.38
CA THR A 221 1.51 -1.11 24.61
C THR A 221 1.71 0.38 24.45
N ILE A 222 0.71 1.17 24.80
CA ILE A 222 0.67 2.62 24.64
C ILE A 222 0.30 3.23 25.99
N ASN A 223 1.20 4.01 26.59
CA ASN A 223 0.86 4.85 27.72
C ASN A 223 0.45 6.22 27.19
N GLY A 224 -0.80 6.59 27.43
CA GLY A 224 -1.33 7.85 26.94
C GLY A 224 -0.64 9.05 27.59
N VAL A 225 -0.43 10.09 26.77
CA VAL A 225 0.21 11.35 27.20
C VAL A 225 -0.76 12.50 27.11
N GLU A 226 -0.48 13.61 27.79
CA GLU A 226 -1.39 14.78 27.79
C GLU A 226 -1.40 15.52 26.47
N ARG A 227 -0.25 15.58 25.77
CA ARG A 227 -0.08 16.27 24.50
C ARG A 227 1.06 15.65 23.68
N LEU A 228 1.05 15.91 22.38
CA LEU A 228 2.12 15.59 21.46
C LEU A 228 2.74 16.88 20.92
N GLU A 229 4.04 16.84 20.70
CA GLU A 229 4.83 17.92 20.10
C GLU A 229 4.94 17.78 18.58
N GLY A 230 5.57 18.75 17.92
CA GLY A 230 5.93 18.64 16.51
C GLY A 230 7.13 17.72 16.28
N CYS A 231 7.28 17.25 15.05
CA CYS A 231 8.45 16.44 14.67
C CYS A 231 8.83 16.61 13.21
N THR A 232 9.96 16.03 12.84
CA THR A 232 10.35 15.79 11.44
C THR A 232 10.38 14.29 11.18
N HIS A 233 9.70 13.84 10.12
CA HIS A 233 9.61 12.45 9.74
C HIS A 233 9.95 12.25 8.26
N THR A 234 10.56 11.13 7.91
CA THR A 234 10.85 10.75 6.52
C THR A 234 10.17 9.42 6.22
N ILE A 235 9.27 9.44 5.24
CA ILE A 235 8.55 8.25 4.77
C ILE A 235 9.54 7.27 4.12
N LEU A 236 9.41 5.98 4.44
CA LEU A 236 10.22 4.91 3.85
C LEU A 236 10.03 4.80 2.34
N PRO A 237 11.02 4.24 1.61
CA PRO A 237 10.80 3.80 0.23
C PRO A 237 9.66 2.76 0.18
N ASP A 238 8.83 2.81 -0.86
CA ASP A 238 7.68 1.91 -1.00
C ASP A 238 8.12 0.48 -1.34
N MET A 239 8.04 -0.43 -0.37
CA MET A 239 8.40 -1.84 -0.56
C MET A 239 7.56 -2.54 -1.65
N ILE A 240 6.34 -2.06 -1.90
CA ILE A 240 5.46 -2.61 -2.94
C ILE A 240 5.95 -2.17 -4.32
N GLU A 241 6.36 -0.91 -4.44
CA GLU A 241 6.97 -0.42 -5.66
C GLU A 241 8.31 -1.13 -5.94
N ILE A 242 9.13 -1.35 -4.92
CA ILE A 242 10.39 -2.10 -5.04
C ILE A 242 10.13 -3.51 -5.59
N GLY A 243 9.16 -4.24 -5.03
CA GLY A 243 8.76 -5.55 -5.55
C GLY A 243 8.27 -5.49 -7.00
N SER A 244 7.56 -4.42 -7.38
CA SER A 244 7.11 -4.20 -8.76
C SER A 244 8.29 -3.99 -9.72
N TRP A 245 9.32 -3.24 -9.31
CA TRP A 245 10.55 -3.05 -10.10
C TRP A 245 11.38 -4.33 -10.23
N ILE A 246 11.45 -5.17 -9.18
CA ILE A 246 12.08 -6.50 -9.27
C ILE A 246 11.34 -7.34 -10.32
N GLY A 247 10.01 -7.39 -10.24
CA GLY A 247 9.19 -8.11 -11.21
C GLY A 247 9.33 -7.60 -12.64
N LEU A 248 9.36 -6.28 -12.83
CA LEU A 248 9.58 -5.64 -14.12
C LEU A 248 10.92 -6.05 -14.74
N ALA A 249 12.02 -5.94 -13.97
CA ALA A 249 13.35 -6.28 -14.42
C ALA A 249 13.43 -7.73 -14.91
N ALA A 250 12.84 -8.66 -14.15
CA ALA A 250 12.79 -10.08 -14.49
C ALA A 250 11.97 -10.32 -15.78
N MET A 251 10.75 -9.78 -15.85
CA MET A 251 9.83 -9.97 -16.97
C MET A 251 10.36 -9.40 -18.29
N THR A 252 11.05 -8.27 -18.24
CA THR A 252 11.65 -7.62 -19.42
C THR A 252 13.09 -8.06 -19.67
N ARG A 253 13.62 -8.99 -18.87
CA ARG A 253 15.03 -9.46 -18.92
C ARG A 253 16.03 -8.31 -18.92
N SER A 254 15.78 -7.33 -18.06
CA SER A 254 16.48 -6.04 -17.99
C SER A 254 17.49 -6.01 -16.87
N GLU A 255 18.56 -5.21 -17.06
CA GLU A 255 19.52 -4.89 -16.00
C GLU A 255 19.11 -3.58 -15.33
N ILE A 256 18.62 -3.66 -14.10
CA ILE A 256 18.10 -2.49 -13.36
C ILE A 256 18.72 -2.45 -11.97
N THR A 257 19.08 -1.25 -11.51
CA THR A 257 19.46 -1.00 -10.11
C THR A 257 18.39 -0.19 -9.43
N ILE A 258 17.81 -0.74 -8.35
CA ILE A 258 16.86 -0.04 -7.48
C ILE A 258 17.67 0.58 -6.34
N LYS A 259 17.61 1.92 -6.22
CA LYS A 259 18.40 2.70 -5.28
C LYS A 259 17.69 2.89 -3.94
N ASN A 260 18.46 2.91 -2.83
CA ASN A 260 17.98 3.29 -1.49
C ASN A 260 16.69 2.53 -1.10
N VAL A 261 16.75 1.21 -1.09
CA VAL A 261 15.56 0.35 -0.92
C VAL A 261 15.10 0.20 0.54
N GLY A 262 15.92 0.58 1.50
CA GLY A 262 15.62 0.35 2.92
C GLY A 262 15.54 -1.15 3.24
N TRP A 263 16.62 -1.90 3.02
CA TRP A 263 16.67 -3.36 3.09
C TRP A 263 16.03 -3.97 4.33
N GLU A 264 16.21 -3.35 5.49
CA GLU A 264 15.68 -3.83 6.77
C GLU A 264 14.13 -3.84 6.81
N HIS A 265 13.49 -3.12 5.88
CA HIS A 265 12.03 -3.00 5.79
C HIS A 265 11.40 -3.87 4.70
N LEU A 266 12.18 -4.64 3.93
CA LEU A 266 11.66 -5.46 2.84
C LEU A 266 11.11 -6.82 3.30
N GLY A 267 11.46 -7.27 4.51
CA GLY A 267 11.01 -8.55 5.06
C GLY A 267 11.25 -9.72 4.12
N ILE A 268 10.21 -10.52 3.89
CA ILE A 268 10.28 -11.73 3.06
C ILE A 268 10.24 -11.45 1.54
N ILE A 269 10.00 -10.21 1.11
CA ILE A 269 9.83 -9.87 -0.32
C ILE A 269 11.00 -10.37 -1.17
N PRO A 270 12.29 -10.09 -0.85
CA PRO A 270 13.41 -10.58 -1.63
C PRO A 270 13.44 -12.12 -1.74
N THR A 271 13.16 -12.80 -0.66
CA THR A 271 13.16 -14.29 -0.61
C THR A 271 12.12 -14.89 -1.54
N ILE A 272 10.92 -14.30 -1.64
CA ILE A 272 9.87 -14.80 -2.53
C ILE A 272 10.29 -14.64 -4.00
N PHE A 273 10.87 -13.52 -4.39
CA PHE A 273 11.40 -13.36 -5.76
C PHE A 273 12.56 -14.29 -6.05
N GLN A 274 13.45 -14.56 -5.08
CA GLN A 274 14.51 -15.56 -5.22
C GLN A 274 13.95 -16.98 -5.41
N LYS A 275 12.86 -17.34 -4.72
CA LYS A 275 12.17 -18.63 -4.94
C LYS A 275 11.56 -18.74 -6.34
N LEU A 276 11.19 -17.63 -6.97
CA LEU A 276 10.81 -17.61 -8.40
C LEU A 276 12.00 -17.73 -9.35
N GLY A 277 13.24 -17.81 -8.83
CA GLY A 277 14.47 -17.92 -9.59
C GLY A 277 15.09 -16.60 -10.00
N ILE A 278 14.60 -15.47 -9.47
CA ILE A 278 15.16 -14.14 -9.77
C ILE A 278 16.38 -13.93 -8.88
N THR A 279 17.53 -13.70 -9.52
CA THR A 279 18.77 -13.37 -8.84
C THR A 279 18.95 -11.86 -8.79
N PHE A 280 19.50 -11.37 -7.69
CA PHE A 280 19.91 -9.97 -7.52
C PHE A 280 20.99 -9.87 -6.46
N GLU A 281 21.74 -8.77 -6.49
CA GLU A 281 22.82 -8.47 -5.58
C GLU A 281 22.44 -7.27 -4.69
N LYS A 282 22.72 -7.41 -3.40
CA LYS A 282 22.67 -6.27 -2.47
C LYS A 282 23.99 -5.48 -2.61
N LYS A 283 23.88 -4.19 -2.97
CA LYS A 283 25.01 -3.26 -3.07
C LYS A 283 24.75 -2.07 -2.14
N ASN A 284 25.24 -2.15 -0.90
CA ASN A 284 24.88 -1.25 0.19
C ASN A 284 23.36 -1.28 0.46
N ASP A 285 22.65 -0.17 0.23
CA ASP A 285 21.18 -0.10 0.33
C ASP A 285 20.48 -0.17 -1.04
N ASP A 286 21.18 -0.64 -2.09
CA ASP A 286 20.63 -0.83 -3.43
C ASP A 286 20.40 -2.31 -3.74
N ILE A 287 19.44 -2.58 -4.63
CA ILE A 287 19.26 -3.88 -5.29
C ILE A 287 19.74 -3.78 -6.73
N HIS A 288 20.74 -4.55 -7.10
CA HIS A 288 21.15 -4.71 -8.48
C HIS A 288 20.61 -6.01 -9.06
N ILE A 289 19.79 -5.92 -10.09
CA ILE A 289 19.15 -7.04 -10.77
C ILE A 289 19.84 -7.21 -12.12
N PRO A 290 20.57 -8.29 -12.35
CA PRO A 290 21.20 -8.58 -13.65
C PRO A 290 20.15 -8.97 -14.68
N ALA A 291 20.47 -8.81 -15.96
CA ALA A 291 19.60 -9.26 -17.02
C ALA A 291 19.47 -10.80 -17.01
N HIS A 292 18.24 -11.30 -16.86
CA HIS A 292 17.93 -12.73 -16.88
C HIS A 292 17.80 -13.26 -18.32
N THR A 293 18.86 -13.13 -19.12
CA THR A 293 18.85 -13.47 -20.56
C THR A 293 18.48 -14.91 -20.84
N ASN A 294 18.87 -15.84 -19.95
CA ASN A 294 18.54 -17.28 -20.03
C ASN A 294 17.20 -17.63 -19.33
N GLY A 295 16.46 -16.63 -18.89
CA GLY A 295 15.27 -16.80 -18.08
C GLY A 295 15.58 -17.13 -16.62
N TYR A 296 14.56 -17.50 -15.87
CA TYR A 296 14.65 -17.88 -14.46
C TYR A 296 13.73 -19.09 -14.20
N GLU A 297 13.99 -19.80 -13.09
CA GLU A 297 13.35 -21.08 -12.79
C GLU A 297 12.82 -21.10 -11.35
N ILE A 298 11.56 -21.50 -11.19
CA ILE A 298 10.89 -21.61 -9.90
C ILE A 298 11.54 -22.74 -9.10
N GLN A 299 11.87 -22.46 -7.84
CA GLN A 299 12.43 -23.43 -6.91
C GLN A 299 11.29 -24.20 -6.23
N ASN A 300 11.28 -25.52 -6.38
CA ASN A 300 10.39 -26.38 -5.61
C ASN A 300 10.77 -26.41 -4.13
N TYR A 301 9.88 -26.93 -3.28
CA TYR A 301 10.23 -27.20 -1.89
C TYR A 301 11.31 -28.28 -1.79
N ILE A 302 11.89 -28.44 -0.61
CA ILE A 302 13.02 -29.37 -0.37
C ILE A 302 12.63 -30.83 -0.71
N ASP A 303 11.37 -31.19 -0.56
CA ASP A 303 10.83 -32.50 -0.91
C ASP A 303 10.43 -32.66 -2.39
N GLY A 304 10.71 -31.64 -3.21
CA GLY A 304 10.34 -31.61 -4.62
C GLY A 304 8.90 -31.19 -4.91
N SER A 305 8.08 -30.91 -3.90
CA SER A 305 6.71 -30.46 -4.11
C SER A 305 6.65 -29.05 -4.68
N ILE A 306 5.55 -28.74 -5.38
CA ILE A 306 5.32 -27.46 -6.07
C ILE A 306 5.30 -26.29 -5.07
N LEU A 307 6.02 -25.22 -5.37
CA LEU A 307 6.03 -24.00 -4.60
C LEU A 307 4.62 -23.42 -4.46
N THR A 308 4.25 -23.03 -3.24
CA THR A 308 3.08 -22.22 -2.98
C THR A 308 3.50 -20.84 -2.47
N VAL A 309 3.04 -19.78 -3.13
CA VAL A 309 3.16 -18.42 -2.65
C VAL A 309 1.81 -17.95 -2.16
N ALA A 310 1.70 -17.71 -0.86
CA ALA A 310 0.48 -17.25 -0.20
C ALA A 310 0.73 -15.92 0.50
N ASP A 311 -0.26 -15.04 0.48
CA ASP A 311 -0.24 -13.83 1.30
C ASP A 311 -0.58 -14.15 2.76
N ALA A 312 -0.07 -13.32 3.65
CA ALA A 312 -0.32 -13.39 5.08
C ALA A 312 -0.04 -12.02 5.72
N PRO A 313 -0.60 -11.74 6.92
CA PRO A 313 -0.18 -10.60 7.73
C PRO A 313 1.34 -10.57 7.91
N TRP A 314 1.90 -9.38 7.98
CA TRP A 314 3.34 -9.19 8.20
C TRP A 314 3.83 -9.92 9.47
N PRO A 315 5.01 -10.56 9.46
CA PRO A 315 6.05 -10.55 8.41
C PRO A 315 5.85 -11.57 7.28
N GLY A 316 4.65 -12.09 7.08
CA GLY A 316 4.30 -12.89 5.91
C GLY A 316 4.32 -12.06 4.62
N PHE A 317 4.08 -12.74 3.49
CA PHE A 317 4.16 -12.07 2.19
C PHE A 317 2.94 -11.17 1.97
N THR A 318 3.20 -9.92 1.60
CA THR A 318 2.16 -8.91 1.41
C THR A 318 1.19 -9.24 0.26
N PRO A 319 -0.13 -9.12 0.47
CA PRO A 319 -1.13 -9.34 -0.58
C PRO A 319 -0.97 -8.38 -1.78
N ASP A 320 -0.36 -7.22 -1.57
CA ASP A 320 -0.20 -6.19 -2.60
C ASP A 320 0.82 -6.58 -3.69
N LEU A 321 1.67 -7.58 -3.47
CA LEU A 321 2.63 -8.10 -4.44
C LEU A 321 2.25 -9.43 -5.08
N LEU A 322 1.15 -10.08 -4.65
CA LEU A 322 0.74 -11.36 -5.26
C LEU A 322 0.47 -11.25 -6.76
N SER A 323 -0.13 -10.15 -7.21
CA SER A 323 -0.36 -9.91 -8.64
C SER A 323 0.94 -9.82 -9.44
N ILE A 324 1.99 -9.22 -8.87
CA ILE A 324 3.32 -9.14 -9.48
C ILE A 324 3.98 -10.52 -9.55
N VAL A 325 3.97 -11.25 -8.43
CA VAL A 325 4.49 -12.63 -8.36
C VAL A 325 3.81 -13.53 -9.40
N LEU A 326 2.50 -13.43 -9.53
CA LEU A 326 1.72 -14.19 -10.50
C LEU A 326 2.15 -13.88 -11.94
N VAL A 327 2.28 -12.61 -12.29
CA VAL A 327 2.73 -12.19 -13.62
C VAL A 327 4.15 -12.68 -13.89
N VAL A 328 5.07 -12.51 -12.95
CA VAL A 328 6.46 -12.98 -13.06
C VAL A 328 6.52 -14.49 -13.27
N ALA A 329 5.71 -15.26 -12.57
CA ALA A 329 5.66 -16.72 -12.70
C ALA A 329 5.24 -17.18 -14.11
N THR A 330 4.48 -16.38 -14.88
CA THR A 330 4.05 -16.77 -16.24
C THR A 330 5.20 -17.00 -17.20
N GLN A 331 6.35 -16.33 -16.99
CA GLN A 331 7.54 -16.42 -17.84
C GLN A 331 8.67 -17.23 -17.18
N ALA A 332 8.55 -17.67 -15.94
CA ALA A 332 9.48 -18.58 -15.30
C ALA A 332 9.48 -19.98 -15.97
N ARG A 333 10.47 -20.83 -15.68
CA ARG A 333 10.34 -22.27 -15.84
C ARG A 333 9.79 -22.88 -14.56
N GLY A 334 8.88 -23.86 -14.68
CA GLY A 334 8.25 -24.54 -13.55
C GLY A 334 6.84 -24.05 -13.23
N GLU A 335 6.29 -24.52 -12.15
CA GLU A 335 4.93 -24.29 -11.72
C GLU A 335 4.90 -23.68 -10.31
N VAL A 336 3.87 -22.87 -10.04
CA VAL A 336 3.62 -22.30 -8.70
C VAL A 336 2.13 -22.18 -8.44
N LEU A 337 1.73 -22.50 -7.23
CA LEU A 337 0.39 -22.21 -6.73
C LEU A 337 0.40 -20.82 -6.06
N ILE A 338 -0.40 -19.91 -6.58
CA ILE A 338 -0.67 -18.61 -5.95
C ILE A 338 -1.92 -18.74 -5.09
N HIS A 339 -1.82 -18.42 -3.82
CA HIS A 339 -2.93 -18.52 -2.87
C HIS A 339 -3.21 -17.18 -2.18
N GLN A 340 -4.25 -16.50 -2.64
CA GLN A 340 -4.76 -15.25 -2.08
C GLN A 340 -5.65 -15.55 -0.88
N LYS A 341 -5.20 -15.27 0.34
CA LYS A 341 -5.95 -15.56 1.59
C LYS A 341 -6.69 -14.36 2.13
N MET A 342 -6.12 -13.15 1.95
CA MET A 342 -6.57 -11.96 2.67
C MET A 342 -7.67 -11.16 1.97
N PHE A 343 -7.89 -11.36 0.66
CA PHE A 343 -8.90 -10.65 -0.13
C PHE A 343 -9.65 -11.56 -1.09
N GLU A 344 -10.91 -11.24 -1.38
CA GLU A 344 -11.81 -12.13 -2.13
C GLU A 344 -11.69 -11.99 -3.65
N SER A 345 -11.18 -10.86 -4.17
CA SER A 345 -11.34 -10.51 -5.59
C SER A 345 -10.05 -10.05 -6.29
N ARG A 346 -8.88 -10.38 -5.75
CA ARG A 346 -7.61 -9.91 -6.33
C ARG A 346 -7.14 -10.69 -7.55
N LEU A 347 -7.68 -11.87 -7.82
CA LEU A 347 -7.26 -12.74 -8.93
C LEU A 347 -8.07 -12.55 -10.22
N PHE A 348 -9.10 -11.71 -10.25
CA PHE A 348 -9.96 -11.55 -11.43
C PHE A 348 -9.27 -10.98 -12.68
N PHE A 349 -8.11 -10.32 -12.51
CA PHE A 349 -7.33 -9.83 -13.66
C PHE A 349 -6.62 -10.94 -14.46
N ILE A 350 -6.61 -12.18 -13.95
CA ILE A 350 -5.96 -13.35 -14.57
C ILE A 350 -6.48 -13.61 -15.99
N ASP A 351 -7.77 -13.38 -16.23
CA ASP A 351 -8.37 -13.55 -17.57
C ASP A 351 -7.59 -12.78 -18.64
N LYS A 352 -7.11 -11.58 -18.32
CA LYS A 352 -6.30 -10.78 -19.24
C LYS A 352 -4.93 -11.38 -19.51
N LEU A 353 -4.33 -12.03 -18.53
CA LEU A 353 -3.07 -12.76 -18.73
C LEU A 353 -3.28 -14.02 -19.59
N ILE A 354 -4.41 -14.71 -19.43
CA ILE A 354 -4.79 -15.86 -20.27
C ILE A 354 -4.99 -15.39 -21.71
N ASP A 355 -5.68 -14.27 -21.94
CA ASP A 355 -5.83 -13.63 -23.27
C ASP A 355 -4.44 -13.32 -23.89
N MET A 356 -3.47 -12.93 -23.08
CA MET A 356 -2.08 -12.70 -23.49
C MET A 356 -1.31 -14.00 -23.78
N GLY A 357 -1.88 -15.16 -23.49
CA GLY A 357 -1.28 -16.48 -23.71
C GLY A 357 -0.57 -17.09 -22.50
N ALA A 358 -0.76 -16.54 -21.31
CA ALA A 358 -0.28 -17.17 -20.09
C ALA A 358 -1.01 -18.50 -19.83
N LYS A 359 -0.30 -19.47 -19.27
CA LYS A 359 -0.86 -20.76 -18.89
C LYS A 359 -1.22 -20.72 -17.41
N ILE A 360 -2.45 -20.44 -17.10
CA ILE A 360 -2.96 -20.30 -15.73
C ILE A 360 -4.22 -21.14 -15.58
N ILE A 361 -4.31 -21.89 -14.49
CA ILE A 361 -5.52 -22.60 -14.06
C ILE A 361 -6.06 -21.84 -12.84
N LEU A 362 -7.19 -21.16 -13.01
CA LEU A 362 -7.92 -20.58 -11.87
C LEU A 362 -8.67 -21.69 -11.16
N CYS A 363 -8.16 -22.12 -10.00
CA CYS A 363 -8.75 -23.22 -9.24
C CYS A 363 -10.05 -22.79 -8.54
N ASP A 364 -10.05 -21.59 -8.00
CA ASP A 364 -11.18 -20.92 -7.34
C ASP A 364 -10.87 -19.40 -7.22
N PRO A 365 -11.75 -18.56 -6.63
CA PRO A 365 -11.50 -17.12 -6.49
C PRO A 365 -10.21 -16.75 -5.74
N HIS A 366 -9.66 -17.68 -4.96
CA HIS A 366 -8.51 -17.47 -4.08
C HIS A 366 -7.23 -18.16 -4.55
N ARG A 367 -7.32 -19.13 -5.47
CA ARG A 367 -6.16 -19.95 -5.87
C ARG A 367 -6.02 -20.05 -7.37
N ALA A 368 -4.80 -19.87 -7.84
CA ALA A 368 -4.45 -20.04 -9.24
C ALA A 368 -3.12 -20.79 -9.36
N THR A 369 -3.08 -21.82 -10.20
CA THR A 369 -1.84 -22.48 -10.59
C THR A 369 -1.30 -21.83 -11.85
N VAL A 370 -0.08 -21.32 -11.80
CA VAL A 370 0.64 -20.74 -12.93
C VAL A 370 1.63 -21.76 -13.45
N ILE A 371 1.55 -22.07 -14.73
CA ILE A 371 2.51 -22.93 -15.47
C ILE A 371 3.38 -22.01 -16.28
N GLY A 372 4.57 -21.74 -15.81
CA GLY A 372 5.51 -20.86 -16.48
C GLY A 372 6.07 -21.45 -17.75
N ASN A 373 6.29 -20.64 -18.77
CA ASN A 373 6.70 -21.13 -20.09
C ASN A 373 8.20 -20.99 -20.38
N GLY A 374 8.99 -20.42 -19.45
CA GLY A 374 10.44 -20.24 -19.58
C GLY A 374 10.83 -19.35 -20.76
N PHE A 375 10.05 -18.33 -21.09
CA PHE A 375 10.20 -17.44 -22.24
C PHE A 375 10.17 -18.14 -23.62
N ARG A 376 9.69 -19.39 -23.69
CA ARG A 376 9.55 -20.12 -24.97
C ARG A 376 8.47 -19.51 -25.86
N SER A 377 7.44 -18.96 -25.25
CA SER A 377 6.35 -18.25 -25.91
C SER A 377 6.12 -16.91 -25.19
N PRO A 378 6.54 -15.78 -25.77
CA PRO A 378 6.32 -14.49 -25.17
C PRO A 378 4.82 -14.22 -25.05
N LEU A 379 4.44 -13.44 -24.03
CA LEU A 379 3.09 -12.93 -23.95
C LEU A 379 2.74 -12.10 -25.18
N ARG A 380 1.47 -12.12 -25.59
CA ARG A 380 0.98 -11.36 -26.74
C ARG A 380 0.34 -10.06 -26.28
N ALA A 381 0.51 -9.01 -27.06
CA ALA A 381 -0.15 -7.75 -26.85
C ALA A 381 -1.69 -7.91 -26.91
N THR A 382 -2.41 -7.18 -26.05
CA THR A 382 -3.86 -7.18 -26.02
C THR A 382 -4.42 -5.86 -25.51
N LEU A 383 -5.74 -5.73 -25.56
CA LEU A 383 -6.49 -4.62 -24.97
C LEU A 383 -6.88 -4.99 -23.53
N MET A 384 -6.56 -4.12 -22.57
CA MET A 384 -6.79 -4.34 -21.15
C MET A 384 -7.42 -3.13 -20.50
N THR A 385 -8.06 -3.34 -19.35
CA THR A 385 -8.53 -2.26 -18.48
C THR A 385 -7.97 -2.49 -17.09
N SER A 386 -7.35 -1.46 -16.50
CA SER A 386 -6.85 -1.52 -15.12
C SER A 386 -8.03 -1.57 -14.14
N PRO A 387 -8.23 -2.66 -13.38
CA PRO A 387 -9.36 -2.76 -12.46
C PRO A 387 -9.08 -2.06 -11.14
N ASP A 388 -7.84 -2.05 -10.70
CA ASP A 388 -7.33 -1.45 -9.46
C ASP A 388 -5.83 -1.12 -9.58
N ILE A 389 -5.24 -0.57 -8.52
CA ILE A 389 -3.82 -0.17 -8.49
C ILE A 389 -2.88 -1.36 -8.75
N ARG A 390 -3.11 -2.49 -8.07
CA ARG A 390 -2.16 -3.63 -8.02
C ARG A 390 -2.27 -4.52 -9.24
N ALA A 391 -3.47 -4.81 -9.69
CA ALA A 391 -3.68 -5.49 -10.96
C ALA A 391 -3.24 -4.60 -12.14
N GLY A 392 -3.47 -3.30 -12.07
CA GLY A 392 -3.04 -2.35 -13.10
C GLY A 392 -1.55 -2.35 -13.35
N ILE A 393 -0.72 -2.26 -12.30
CA ILE A 393 0.74 -2.33 -12.45
C ILE A 393 1.21 -3.72 -12.91
N ALA A 394 0.55 -4.81 -12.46
CA ALA A 394 0.87 -6.15 -12.91
C ALA A 394 0.59 -6.32 -14.42
N LEU A 395 -0.54 -5.82 -14.92
CA LEU A 395 -0.87 -5.78 -16.35
C LEU A 395 0.11 -4.90 -17.14
N LEU A 396 0.56 -3.78 -16.57
CA LEU A 396 1.57 -2.91 -17.21
C LEU A 396 2.91 -3.66 -17.36
N ILE A 397 3.35 -4.38 -16.34
CA ILE A 397 4.56 -5.22 -16.40
C ILE A 397 4.39 -6.33 -17.46
N ALA A 398 3.23 -6.98 -17.51
CA ALA A 398 2.94 -7.99 -18.53
C ALA A 398 3.00 -7.38 -19.95
N ALA A 399 2.40 -6.19 -20.15
CA ALA A 399 2.41 -5.47 -21.42
C ALA A 399 3.83 -5.09 -21.87
N LEU A 400 4.69 -4.63 -20.95
CA LEU A 400 6.09 -4.28 -21.24
C LEU A 400 6.93 -5.50 -21.68
N SER A 401 6.58 -6.70 -21.22
CA SER A 401 7.24 -7.94 -21.62
C SER A 401 6.63 -8.60 -22.86
N ALA A 402 5.42 -8.20 -23.26
CA ALA A 402 4.68 -8.83 -24.35
C ALA A 402 5.23 -8.47 -25.74
N LYS A 403 4.98 -9.32 -26.73
CA LYS A 403 5.31 -9.01 -28.11
C LYS A 403 4.18 -8.21 -28.76
N GLY A 404 4.49 -7.02 -29.27
CA GLY A 404 3.55 -6.11 -29.96
C GLY A 404 3.10 -4.96 -29.06
N THR A 405 2.05 -4.24 -29.49
CA THR A 405 1.55 -3.04 -28.82
C THR A 405 0.29 -3.34 -28.05
N SER A 406 0.36 -3.27 -26.71
CA SER A 406 -0.77 -3.37 -25.80
C SER A 406 -1.39 -2.01 -25.51
N THR A 407 -2.70 -2.01 -25.22
CA THR A 407 -3.42 -0.82 -24.77
C THR A 407 -4.04 -1.08 -23.41
N ILE A 408 -3.79 -0.20 -22.43
CA ILE A 408 -4.36 -0.28 -21.08
C ILE A 408 -5.24 0.95 -20.85
N TYR A 409 -6.53 0.73 -20.64
CA TYR A 409 -7.51 1.75 -20.26
C TYR A 409 -7.57 1.93 -18.75
N ASN A 410 -8.18 3.05 -18.29
CA ASN A 410 -8.42 3.36 -16.87
C ASN A 410 -7.11 3.41 -16.06
N ILE A 411 -6.09 4.05 -16.64
CA ILE A 411 -4.75 4.15 -16.03
C ILE A 411 -4.71 5.03 -14.79
N GLU A 412 -5.75 5.81 -14.56
CA GLU A 412 -5.94 6.58 -13.33
C GLU A 412 -5.90 5.69 -12.08
N GLN A 413 -6.26 4.40 -12.22
CA GLN A 413 -6.09 3.43 -11.12
C GLN A 413 -4.61 3.21 -10.79
N ILE A 414 -3.72 3.21 -11.78
CA ILE A 414 -2.28 3.08 -11.56
C ILE A 414 -1.73 4.36 -10.91
N ASP A 415 -2.16 5.53 -11.39
CA ASP A 415 -1.74 6.85 -10.87
C ASP A 415 -2.14 7.09 -9.40
N ARG A 416 -3.11 6.34 -8.88
CA ARG A 416 -3.46 6.36 -7.45
C ARG A 416 -2.35 5.84 -6.55
N GLY A 417 -1.43 5.02 -7.07
CA GLY A 417 -0.41 4.35 -6.29
C GLY A 417 1.03 4.45 -6.82
N TYR A 418 1.23 4.93 -8.04
CA TYR A 418 2.55 5.02 -8.68
C TYR A 418 2.80 6.41 -9.26
N GLU A 419 3.84 7.10 -8.74
CA GLU A 419 4.22 8.45 -9.15
C GLU A 419 4.83 8.43 -10.55
N ASN A 420 4.25 9.20 -11.49
CA ASN A 420 4.77 9.43 -12.84
C ASN A 420 5.34 8.15 -13.51
N ILE A 421 4.56 7.07 -13.44
CA ILE A 421 5.06 5.73 -13.82
C ILE A 421 5.53 5.66 -15.27
N ASP A 422 4.82 6.28 -16.21
CA ASP A 422 5.21 6.30 -17.62
C ASP A 422 6.47 7.12 -17.86
N GLY A 423 6.65 8.26 -17.19
CA GLY A 423 7.88 9.06 -17.28
C GLY A 423 9.10 8.30 -16.75
N ARG A 424 8.95 7.61 -15.62
CA ARG A 424 10.01 6.79 -14.99
C ARG A 424 10.35 5.55 -15.84
N LEU A 425 9.36 4.90 -16.45
CA LEU A 425 9.57 3.80 -17.38
C LEU A 425 10.28 4.25 -18.65
N LYS A 426 9.90 5.41 -19.23
CA LYS A 426 10.60 6.02 -20.37
C LYS A 426 12.08 6.29 -20.07
N ALA A 427 12.39 6.77 -18.87
CA ALA A 427 13.77 7.00 -18.44
C ALA A 427 14.61 5.71 -18.39
N LEU A 428 13.98 4.55 -18.21
CA LEU A 428 14.62 3.24 -18.31
C LEU A 428 14.65 2.67 -19.75
N GLY A 429 14.05 3.36 -20.73
CA GLY A 429 14.02 2.98 -22.14
C GLY A 429 12.73 2.30 -22.60
N ALA A 430 11.66 2.30 -21.80
CA ALA A 430 10.37 1.73 -22.19
C ALA A 430 9.69 2.56 -23.29
N GLN A 431 9.08 1.87 -24.24
CA GLN A 431 8.24 2.47 -25.27
C GLN A 431 6.79 2.52 -24.80
N ILE A 432 6.45 3.58 -24.12
CA ILE A 432 5.12 3.81 -23.52
C ILE A 432 4.64 5.23 -23.83
N VAL A 433 3.37 5.37 -24.22
CA VAL A 433 2.74 6.67 -24.50
C VAL A 433 1.47 6.76 -23.69
N ARG A 434 1.32 7.85 -22.95
CA ARG A 434 0.06 8.24 -22.29
C ARG A 434 -0.78 9.03 -23.29
N VAL A 435 -2.01 8.57 -23.50
CA VAL A 435 -3.03 9.26 -24.30
C VAL A 435 -4.15 9.67 -23.35
N SER A 436 -4.46 10.94 -23.30
CA SER A 436 -5.53 11.55 -22.50
C SER A 436 -6.87 11.52 -23.20
#